data_766b09cf139dcc869f959d632d0b7653
#
_entry.id   766b09cf139dcc869f959d632d0b7653
#
_cell.length_a   1.000
_cell.length_b   1.000
_cell.length_c   1.000
_cell.angle_alpha   90.00
_cell.angle_beta   90.00
_cell.angle_gamma   90.00
#
_symmetry.space_group_name_H-M   'P 1'
#
loop_
_entity.id
_entity.type
_entity.pdbx_description
1 polymer ?
#
loop_
_entity_poly.entity_id
_entity_poly.type
_entity_poly.pdbx_seq_one_letter_code
_entity_poly.pdbx_strand_id
1 'polypeptide(L)'
;MIKLSKIAATVAFALTSGVALALPVVDDFSVSQTKIEDYTTADGAVWAVQAAGDDILGGFRDVYVRKDLLANDTALSVSALTSNGSFSYSESTQQAGIGVVRWDGISTGGEVNTNGLGSLDFTIFGSALNVLALAADDQSPLTFTVWSGVNKLASSFTILSQEGPGSYVFNFSDFVGADFTNVGALELQINNGTGSALDTRIDMVSVVPEPGTLALAGIALLGLGAIRRRKS
;
A
#
# COMPACT_ATOMS: atom_id res chain seq x y z
N MET A 1 -11.02 43.36 57.10
CA MET A 1 -11.56 43.29 55.75
C MET A 1 -10.49 42.83 54.78
N ILE A 2 -10.46 41.59 54.45
CA ILE A 2 -9.50 41.02 53.52
C ILE A 2 -10.18 40.90 52.16
N LYS A 3 -9.71 41.65 51.14
CA LYS A 3 -10.19 41.59 49.77
C LYS A 3 -9.63 40.31 49.09
N LEU A 4 -10.44 39.32 48.83
CA LEU A 4 -10.08 38.20 47.94
C LEU A 4 -10.07 38.72 46.50
N SER A 5 -8.90 38.86 45.90
CA SER A 5 -8.76 39.04 44.48
C SER A 5 -9.00 37.70 43.77
N LYS A 6 -10.06 37.69 42.91
CA LYS A 6 -10.36 36.55 42.05
C LYS A 6 -9.30 36.50 40.93
N ILE A 7 -8.35 35.58 41.03
CA ILE A 7 -7.47 35.24 39.91
C ILE A 7 -8.24 34.29 39.01
N ALA A 8 -8.78 34.85 37.92
CA ALA A 8 -9.32 34.05 36.83
C ALA A 8 -8.15 33.40 36.09
N ALA A 9 -7.92 32.11 36.34
CA ALA A 9 -6.98 31.34 35.55
C ALA A 9 -7.65 31.02 34.21
N THR A 10 -7.34 31.81 33.20
CA THR A 10 -7.69 31.48 31.80
C THR A 10 -6.82 30.30 31.38
N VAL A 11 -7.38 29.10 31.35
CA VAL A 11 -6.75 27.94 30.73
C VAL A 11 -6.88 28.13 29.20
N ALA A 12 -5.84 28.66 28.59
CA ALA A 12 -5.72 28.64 27.14
C ALA A 12 -5.57 27.18 26.71
N PHE A 13 -6.64 26.59 26.24
CA PHE A 13 -6.61 25.35 25.49
C PHE A 13 -5.96 25.68 24.13
N ALA A 14 -4.63 25.51 24.04
CA ALA A 14 -3.97 25.46 22.75
C ALA A 14 -4.47 24.17 22.09
N LEU A 15 -5.53 24.30 21.30
CA LEU A 15 -5.87 23.33 20.27
C LEU A 15 -4.69 23.38 19.29
N THR A 16 -3.69 22.55 19.52
CA THR A 16 -2.80 22.15 18.44
C THR A 16 -3.72 21.44 17.45
N SER A 17 -4.14 22.20 16.43
CA SER A 17 -4.69 21.61 15.23
C SER A 17 -3.61 20.63 14.77
N GLY A 18 -3.80 19.34 15.09
CA GLY A 18 -3.01 18.29 14.47
C GLY A 18 -3.17 18.53 12.99
N VAL A 19 -2.09 18.86 12.30
CA VAL A 19 -2.06 18.82 10.85
C VAL A 19 -2.46 17.38 10.56
N ALA A 20 -3.66 17.18 10.04
CA ALA A 20 -4.02 15.90 9.47
C ALA A 20 -3.05 15.76 8.29
N LEU A 21 -1.96 15.03 8.50
CA LEU A 21 -1.13 14.58 7.41
C LEU A 21 -2.09 13.80 6.53
N ALA A 22 -2.28 14.24 5.30
CA ALA A 22 -3.01 13.47 4.32
C ALA A 22 -2.43 12.05 4.37
N LEU A 23 -3.30 11.04 4.38
CA LEU A 23 -2.87 9.65 4.30
C LEU A 23 -1.93 9.54 3.09
N PRO A 24 -0.69 9.09 3.24
CA PRO A 24 0.15 8.92 2.09
C PRO A 24 -0.45 7.81 1.24
N VAL A 25 -1.03 8.23 0.15
CA VAL A 25 -1.48 7.35 -0.92
C VAL A 25 -0.22 6.84 -1.59
N VAL A 26 -0.09 5.53 -1.74
CA VAL A 26 0.95 4.91 -2.57
C VAL A 26 0.55 5.06 -4.04
N ASP A 27 -0.72 4.75 -4.33
CA ASP A 27 -1.31 4.90 -5.65
C ASP A 27 -2.85 4.87 -5.54
N ASP A 28 -3.54 5.81 -6.14
CA ASP A 28 -4.99 5.85 -6.26
C ASP A 28 -5.47 5.43 -7.66
N PHE A 29 -4.53 5.02 -8.51
CA PHE A 29 -4.78 4.58 -9.87
C PHE A 29 -5.52 5.60 -10.76
N SER A 30 -5.51 6.87 -10.39
CA SER A 30 -6.11 7.97 -11.16
C SER A 30 -5.42 8.17 -12.51
N VAL A 31 -4.12 7.91 -12.57
CA VAL A 31 -3.34 7.94 -13.80
C VAL A 31 -3.53 6.62 -14.55
N SER A 32 -4.20 6.69 -15.71
CA SER A 32 -4.48 5.51 -16.53
C SER A 32 -3.23 4.94 -17.18
N GLN A 33 -3.23 3.63 -17.39
CA GLN A 33 -2.18 2.88 -18.05
C GLN A 33 -2.79 1.91 -19.07
N THR A 34 -2.11 1.71 -20.18
CA THR A 34 -2.59 0.84 -21.26
C THR A 34 -2.76 -0.59 -20.75
N LYS A 35 -3.84 -1.25 -21.18
CA LYS A 35 -4.04 -2.68 -20.93
C LYS A 35 -2.89 -3.47 -21.51
N ILE A 36 -2.39 -4.41 -20.72
CA ILE A 36 -1.43 -5.43 -21.14
C ILE A 36 -2.04 -6.81 -21.03
N GLU A 37 -1.61 -7.71 -21.90
CA GLU A 37 -2.10 -9.08 -21.95
C GLU A 37 -0.94 -10.01 -22.27
N ASP A 38 -0.91 -11.15 -21.57
CA ASP A 38 0.02 -12.24 -21.84
C ASP A 38 -0.78 -13.47 -22.29
N TYR A 39 -0.51 -13.93 -23.49
CA TYR A 39 -1.17 -15.06 -24.14
C TYR A 39 -0.34 -16.33 -24.10
N THR A 40 0.92 -16.24 -23.73
CA THR A 40 1.85 -17.38 -23.83
C THR A 40 2.57 -17.61 -22.52
N THR A 41 3.02 -18.83 -22.28
CA THR A 41 3.90 -19.17 -21.15
C THR A 41 5.37 -19.15 -21.55
N ALA A 42 5.69 -18.79 -22.79
CA ALA A 42 7.04 -18.98 -23.37
C ALA A 42 7.94 -17.75 -23.21
N ASP A 43 7.34 -16.56 -23.13
CA ASP A 43 8.03 -15.29 -23.33
C ASP A 43 8.39 -14.59 -22.02
N GLY A 44 7.96 -15.13 -20.87
CA GLY A 44 8.10 -14.47 -19.57
C GLY A 44 7.05 -13.36 -19.38
N ALA A 45 7.31 -12.42 -18.47
CA ALA A 45 6.35 -11.38 -18.14
C ALA A 45 6.24 -10.30 -19.22
N VAL A 46 5.02 -9.89 -19.53
CA VAL A 46 4.73 -8.72 -20.38
C VAL A 46 4.62 -7.47 -19.52
N TRP A 47 5.46 -6.49 -19.82
CA TRP A 47 5.52 -5.23 -19.10
C TRP A 47 4.67 -4.16 -19.78
N ALA A 48 3.91 -3.40 -18.98
CA ALA A 48 3.28 -2.18 -19.45
C ALA A 48 4.30 -1.05 -19.56
N VAL A 49 4.02 -0.15 -20.49
CA VAL A 49 4.61 1.18 -20.44
C VAL A 49 4.12 1.85 -19.16
N GLN A 50 5.05 2.28 -18.34
CA GLN A 50 4.78 2.87 -17.06
C GLN A 50 3.91 4.12 -17.15
N ALA A 51 3.06 4.32 -16.17
CA ALA A 51 2.43 5.60 -15.93
C ALA A 51 3.35 6.46 -15.04
N ALA A 52 3.39 7.75 -15.35
CA ALA A 52 4.06 8.76 -14.53
C ALA A 52 3.01 9.71 -13.97
N GLY A 53 3.14 10.12 -12.71
CA GLY A 53 2.22 11.07 -12.08
C GLY A 53 2.60 11.43 -10.67
N ASP A 54 2.14 12.61 -10.22
CA ASP A 54 2.41 13.11 -8.87
C ASP A 54 1.66 12.30 -7.78
N ASP A 55 0.59 11.61 -8.16
CA ASP A 55 -0.23 10.78 -7.27
C ASP A 55 0.26 9.31 -7.20
N ILE A 56 1.43 9.04 -7.78
CA ILE A 56 2.09 7.73 -7.77
C ILE A 56 3.35 7.81 -6.90
N LEU A 57 3.51 6.95 -5.94
CA LEU A 57 4.68 6.90 -5.08
C LEU A 57 5.97 6.77 -5.91
N GLY A 58 6.93 7.66 -5.69
CA GLY A 58 8.16 7.74 -6.47
C GLY A 58 7.97 8.27 -7.89
N GLY A 59 6.77 8.70 -8.25
CA GLY A 59 6.46 9.31 -9.54
C GLY A 59 6.22 8.33 -10.70
N PHE A 60 6.46 7.03 -10.50
CA PHE A 60 6.31 6.01 -11.54
C PHE A 60 5.69 4.74 -11.01
N ARG A 61 4.88 4.09 -11.85
CA ARG A 61 4.28 2.78 -11.61
C ARG A 61 4.57 1.86 -12.77
N ASP A 62 5.20 0.72 -12.49
CA ASP A 62 5.35 -0.36 -13.45
C ASP A 62 4.26 -1.42 -13.21
N VAL A 63 3.68 -1.91 -14.29
CA VAL A 63 2.72 -3.02 -14.25
C VAL A 63 3.22 -4.12 -15.15
N TYR A 64 3.15 -5.36 -14.70
CA TYR A 64 3.34 -6.49 -15.58
C TYR A 64 2.35 -7.62 -15.31
N VAL A 65 2.21 -8.49 -16.30
CA VAL A 65 1.49 -9.75 -16.20
C VAL A 65 2.35 -10.88 -16.72
N ARG A 66 2.14 -12.05 -16.15
CA ARG A 66 2.74 -13.29 -16.63
C ARG A 66 1.72 -14.41 -16.57
N LYS A 67 1.59 -15.14 -17.67
CA LYS A 67 0.79 -16.33 -17.75
C LYS A 67 1.62 -17.56 -17.34
N ASP A 68 1.14 -18.29 -16.35
CA ASP A 68 1.87 -19.44 -15.78
C ASP A 68 1.21 -20.78 -16.11
N LEU A 69 -0.07 -20.84 -16.39
CA LEU A 69 -0.78 -22.08 -16.62
C LEU A 69 -0.98 -22.45 -18.09
N LEU A 70 -0.89 -23.70 -18.32
CA LEU A 70 -0.66 -24.49 -19.51
C LEU A 70 -1.90 -24.86 -20.34
N ALA A 71 -3.02 -24.17 -20.27
CA ALA A 71 -3.94 -24.40 -21.35
C ALA A 71 -3.30 -23.87 -22.64
N ASN A 72 -2.98 -24.75 -23.58
CA ASN A 72 -2.37 -24.44 -24.88
C ASN A 72 -3.26 -23.59 -25.78
N ASP A 73 -4.13 -22.77 -25.18
CA ASP A 73 -5.04 -21.90 -25.89
C ASP A 73 -4.46 -20.49 -25.90
N THR A 74 -3.91 -20.13 -27.06
CA THR A 74 -3.35 -18.79 -27.30
C THR A 74 -4.42 -17.70 -27.45
N ALA A 75 -5.72 -18.07 -27.40
CA ALA A 75 -6.82 -17.12 -27.40
C ALA A 75 -7.18 -16.63 -25.98
N LEU A 76 -6.68 -17.30 -24.94
CA LEU A 76 -6.95 -16.96 -23.54
C LEU A 76 -5.72 -16.29 -22.90
N SER A 77 -5.94 -15.21 -22.18
CA SER A 77 -4.87 -14.38 -21.63
C SER A 77 -4.99 -14.16 -20.11
N VAL A 78 -3.89 -13.74 -19.52
CA VAL A 78 -3.85 -12.99 -18.25
C VAL A 78 -3.65 -11.53 -18.59
N SER A 79 -4.35 -10.62 -17.93
CA SER A 79 -4.33 -9.21 -18.28
C SER A 79 -4.33 -8.29 -17.07
N ALA A 80 -3.76 -7.09 -17.25
CA ALA A 80 -3.87 -6.00 -16.30
C ALA A 80 -4.16 -4.68 -17.00
N LEU A 81 -4.92 -3.82 -16.31
CA LEU A 81 -5.35 -2.52 -16.81
C LEU A 81 -5.44 -1.55 -15.65
N THR A 82 -4.98 -0.30 -15.84
CA THR A 82 -5.30 0.81 -14.95
C THR A 82 -6.16 1.81 -15.68
N SER A 83 -7.39 2.01 -15.20
CA SER A 83 -8.31 2.98 -15.78
C SER A 83 -9.39 3.39 -14.79
N ASN A 84 -9.89 4.62 -14.95
CA ASN A 84 -11.00 5.16 -14.15
C ASN A 84 -10.78 5.05 -12.64
N GLY A 85 -9.56 5.34 -12.16
CA GLY A 85 -9.23 5.29 -10.73
C GLY A 85 -9.21 3.88 -10.15
N SER A 86 -8.85 2.87 -10.93
CA SER A 86 -8.66 1.52 -10.41
C SER A 86 -7.67 0.71 -11.24
N PHE A 87 -6.96 -0.18 -10.57
CA PHE A 87 -6.19 -1.24 -11.19
C PHE A 87 -7.04 -2.51 -11.26
N SER A 88 -7.05 -3.17 -12.39
CA SER A 88 -7.76 -4.43 -12.59
C SER A 88 -6.79 -5.50 -13.11
N TYR A 89 -6.81 -6.64 -12.46
CA TYR A 89 -6.17 -7.87 -12.89
C TYR A 89 -7.24 -8.87 -13.26
N SER A 90 -7.07 -9.62 -14.36
CA SER A 90 -8.07 -10.58 -14.84
C SER A 90 -7.40 -11.76 -15.53
N GLU A 91 -7.91 -12.94 -15.26
CA GLU A 91 -7.56 -14.19 -15.90
C GLU A 91 -8.73 -14.72 -16.73
N SER A 92 -8.44 -15.14 -17.95
CA SER A 92 -9.43 -15.91 -18.72
C SER A 92 -9.70 -17.27 -18.08
N THR A 93 -10.86 -17.84 -18.32
CA THR A 93 -11.25 -19.18 -17.82
C THR A 93 -10.16 -20.22 -18.09
N GLN A 94 -9.81 -21.00 -17.06
CA GLN A 94 -8.76 -22.04 -17.11
C GLN A 94 -7.33 -21.50 -17.35
N GLN A 95 -7.13 -20.18 -17.19
CA GLN A 95 -5.79 -19.60 -17.16
C GLN A 95 -5.40 -19.28 -15.73
N ALA A 96 -4.11 -19.32 -15.46
CA ALA A 96 -3.53 -18.80 -14.24
C ALA A 96 -2.28 -18.00 -14.55
N GLY A 97 -1.97 -17.04 -13.71
CA GLY A 97 -0.82 -16.20 -13.88
C GLY A 97 -0.62 -15.30 -12.67
N ILE A 98 0.16 -14.27 -12.85
CA ILE A 98 0.37 -13.22 -11.86
C ILE A 98 0.18 -11.86 -12.50
N GLY A 99 -0.37 -10.92 -11.73
CA GLY A 99 -0.34 -9.50 -12.02
C GLY A 99 0.51 -8.78 -10.97
N VAL A 100 1.29 -7.80 -11.38
CA VAL A 100 2.16 -7.05 -10.47
C VAL A 100 2.06 -5.57 -10.72
N VAL A 101 2.02 -4.82 -9.63
CA VAL A 101 2.19 -3.37 -9.60
C VAL A 101 3.42 -3.06 -8.77
N ARG A 102 4.35 -2.29 -9.32
CA ARG A 102 5.61 -1.92 -8.67
C ARG A 102 5.79 -0.41 -8.61
N TRP A 103 6.30 0.05 -7.48
CA TRP A 103 6.67 1.45 -7.23
C TRP A 103 8.14 1.47 -6.80
N ASP A 104 9.02 1.76 -7.73
CA ASP A 104 10.46 1.77 -7.54
C ASP A 104 11.15 3.04 -8.09
N GLY A 105 10.35 4.08 -8.34
CA GLY A 105 10.82 5.43 -8.67
C GLY A 105 11.50 5.58 -10.02
N ILE A 106 11.47 4.54 -10.86
CA ILE A 106 12.01 4.62 -12.23
C ILE A 106 11.02 4.10 -13.25
N SER A 107 11.33 4.42 -14.46
CA SER A 107 10.53 4.24 -15.64
C SER A 107 10.99 3.08 -16.53
N THR A 108 11.51 2.03 -16.00
CA THR A 108 12.00 0.88 -16.77
C THR A 108 11.49 -0.41 -16.20
N GLY A 109 10.57 -1.06 -16.89
CA GLY A 109 10.16 -2.42 -16.57
C GLY A 109 11.37 -3.38 -16.55
N GLY A 110 11.27 -4.45 -15.77
CA GLY A 110 12.31 -5.46 -15.63
C GLY A 110 12.83 -5.59 -14.21
N GLU A 111 14.11 -5.32 -13.98
CA GLU A 111 14.69 -5.42 -12.63
C GLU A 111 14.22 -4.29 -11.71
N VAL A 112 14.01 -4.62 -10.43
CA VAL A 112 13.60 -3.66 -9.41
C VAL A 112 14.73 -2.67 -9.12
N ASN A 113 14.44 -1.38 -9.19
CA ASN A 113 15.32 -0.36 -8.64
C ASN A 113 15.12 -0.26 -7.12
N THR A 114 15.88 -1.00 -6.39
CA THR A 114 15.75 -1.09 -4.93
C THR A 114 16.10 0.20 -4.17
N ASN A 115 16.51 1.25 -4.86
CA ASN A 115 16.84 2.57 -4.29
C ASN A 115 15.93 3.70 -4.80
N GLY A 116 14.98 3.40 -5.67
CA GLY A 116 14.24 4.44 -6.39
C GLY A 116 13.34 5.32 -5.53
N LEU A 117 12.84 4.81 -4.40
CA LEU A 117 12.10 5.62 -3.43
C LEU A 117 12.99 6.44 -2.49
N GLY A 118 14.32 6.41 -2.67
CA GLY A 118 15.23 7.29 -1.95
C GLY A 118 15.32 7.03 -0.44
N SER A 119 15.11 5.80 0.02
CA SER A 119 15.12 5.45 1.45
C SER A 119 13.99 6.14 2.23
N LEU A 120 12.78 6.04 1.73
CA LEU A 120 11.59 6.65 2.33
C LEU A 120 11.25 6.02 3.68
N ASP A 121 10.98 6.87 4.67
CA ASP A 121 10.50 6.44 5.99
C ASP A 121 8.96 6.37 5.99
N PHE A 122 8.42 5.15 5.96
CA PHE A 122 6.98 4.91 6.00
C PHE A 122 6.41 5.01 7.42
N THR A 123 7.25 4.89 8.45
CA THR A 123 6.79 4.87 9.85
C THR A 123 6.27 6.22 10.32
N ILE A 124 6.70 7.29 9.67
CA ILE A 124 6.16 8.64 9.96
C ILE A 124 4.71 8.81 9.51
N PHE A 125 4.22 7.94 8.64
CA PHE A 125 2.88 7.99 8.09
C PHE A 125 1.94 6.99 8.75
N GLY A 126 2.45 5.86 9.23
CA GLY A 126 1.64 4.82 9.83
C GLY A 126 2.39 3.55 10.17
N SER A 127 1.64 2.47 10.39
CA SER A 127 2.16 1.18 10.82
C SER A 127 1.78 0.01 9.92
N ALA A 128 1.06 0.27 8.83
CA ALA A 128 0.64 -0.75 7.88
C ALA A 128 0.46 -0.20 6.47
N LEU A 129 0.58 -1.06 5.47
CA LEU A 129 0.07 -0.83 4.12
C LEU A 129 -1.37 -1.34 4.04
N ASN A 130 -2.20 -0.70 3.24
CA ASN A 130 -3.56 -1.12 2.97
C ASN A 130 -3.83 -1.19 1.48
N VAL A 131 -4.46 -2.29 1.05
CA VAL A 131 -5.03 -2.45 -0.28
C VAL A 131 -6.53 -2.38 -0.16
N LEU A 132 -7.15 -1.36 -0.75
CA LEU A 132 -8.60 -1.25 -0.86
C LEU A 132 -9.04 -1.88 -2.18
N ALA A 133 -9.68 -3.04 -2.11
CA ALA A 133 -10.22 -3.70 -3.29
C ALA A 133 -11.70 -3.38 -3.47
N LEU A 134 -12.10 -3.06 -4.70
CA LEU A 134 -13.49 -2.91 -5.12
C LEU A 134 -14.15 -4.26 -5.40
N ALA A 135 -13.35 -5.22 -5.83
CA ALA A 135 -13.74 -6.61 -6.04
C ALA A 135 -12.49 -7.49 -5.95
N ALA A 136 -12.64 -8.68 -5.45
CA ALA A 136 -11.64 -9.74 -5.49
C ALA A 136 -12.36 -11.09 -5.49
N ASP A 137 -11.78 -12.08 -6.14
CA ASP A 137 -12.21 -13.46 -5.99
C ASP A 137 -11.67 -14.06 -4.70
N ASP A 138 -12.37 -15.07 -4.17
CA ASP A 138 -11.99 -15.73 -2.94
C ASP A 138 -10.63 -16.46 -3.08
N GLN A 139 -9.83 -16.39 -2.01
CA GLN A 139 -8.51 -17.03 -1.91
C GLN A 139 -7.46 -16.58 -2.94
N SER A 140 -7.66 -15.45 -3.64
CA SER A 140 -6.60 -14.89 -4.48
C SER A 140 -5.48 -14.33 -3.58
N PRO A 141 -4.24 -14.82 -3.70
CA PRO A 141 -3.14 -14.29 -2.91
C PRO A 141 -2.80 -12.84 -3.31
N LEU A 142 -2.72 -11.97 -2.31
CA LEU A 142 -2.19 -10.61 -2.41
C LEU A 142 -0.87 -10.58 -1.65
N THR A 143 0.24 -10.38 -2.34
CA THR A 143 1.58 -10.38 -1.73
C THR A 143 2.24 -9.04 -1.88
N PHE A 144 2.54 -8.39 -0.76
CA PHE A 144 3.44 -7.24 -0.78
C PHE A 144 4.90 -7.71 -0.63
N THR A 145 5.78 -7.11 -1.44
CA THR A 145 7.23 -7.21 -1.27
C THR A 145 7.78 -5.80 -1.05
N VAL A 146 8.64 -5.67 -0.06
CA VAL A 146 9.29 -4.43 0.34
C VAL A 146 10.80 -4.61 0.28
N TRP A 147 11.49 -3.78 -0.48
CA TRP A 147 12.96 -3.70 -0.46
C TRP A 147 13.38 -2.59 0.48
N SER A 148 14.06 -2.95 1.57
CA SER A 148 14.29 -2.02 2.68
C SER A 148 15.62 -2.22 3.38
N GLY A 149 15.93 -1.29 4.31
CA GLY A 149 17.18 -1.26 5.06
C GLY A 149 18.38 -0.81 4.22
N VAL A 150 19.58 -0.85 4.81
CA VAL A 150 20.82 -0.40 4.17
C VAL A 150 21.18 -1.24 2.94
N ASN A 151 20.91 -2.55 3.01
CA ASN A 151 21.22 -3.48 1.93
C ASN A 151 20.05 -3.70 0.96
N LYS A 152 18.92 -3.01 1.16
CA LYS A 152 17.71 -3.13 0.35
C LYS A 152 17.28 -4.59 0.12
N LEU A 153 17.26 -5.36 1.19
CA LEU A 153 16.81 -6.76 1.14
C LEU A 153 15.29 -6.80 0.96
N ALA A 154 14.83 -7.78 0.18
CA ALA A 154 13.41 -8.02 0.00
C ALA A 154 12.81 -8.74 1.21
N SER A 155 11.65 -8.29 1.65
CA SER A 155 10.80 -8.99 2.61
C SER A 155 9.37 -9.00 2.07
N SER A 156 8.69 -10.15 2.14
CA SER A 156 7.36 -10.32 1.58
C SER A 156 6.39 -10.86 2.61
N PHE A 157 5.13 -10.42 2.49
CA PHE A 157 4.02 -10.93 3.28
C PHE A 157 2.78 -11.11 2.40
N THR A 158 2.04 -12.21 2.60
CA THR A 158 0.88 -12.58 1.77
C THR A 158 -0.40 -12.66 2.60
N ILE A 159 -1.47 -12.09 2.08
CA ILE A 159 -2.85 -12.23 2.58
C ILE A 159 -3.69 -12.87 1.48
N LEU A 160 -4.62 -13.74 1.86
CA LEU A 160 -5.62 -14.27 0.92
C LEU A 160 -6.83 -13.34 0.89
N SER A 161 -7.30 -13.01 -0.31
CA SER A 161 -8.50 -12.22 -0.50
C SER A 161 -9.77 -13.01 -0.09
N GLN A 162 -10.84 -12.27 0.13
CA GLN A 162 -12.19 -12.79 0.26
C GLN A 162 -13.03 -12.28 -0.91
N GLU A 163 -14.05 -13.05 -1.29
CA GLU A 163 -14.94 -12.65 -2.38
C GLU A 163 -15.60 -11.29 -2.12
N GLY A 164 -15.55 -10.43 -3.13
CA GLY A 164 -16.15 -9.10 -3.11
C GLY A 164 -15.20 -7.97 -2.72
N PRO A 165 -15.76 -6.82 -2.32
CA PRO A 165 -14.97 -5.68 -1.90
C PRO A 165 -14.34 -5.92 -0.51
N GLY A 166 -13.12 -5.42 -0.31
CA GLY A 166 -12.40 -5.62 0.95
C GLY A 166 -11.28 -4.63 1.18
N SER A 167 -10.83 -4.57 2.42
CA SER A 167 -9.64 -3.81 2.84
C SER A 167 -8.64 -4.80 3.44
N TYR A 168 -7.47 -4.89 2.84
CA TYR A 168 -6.43 -5.86 3.21
C TYR A 168 -5.25 -5.12 3.82
N VAL A 169 -5.07 -5.29 5.13
CA VAL A 169 -4.07 -4.57 5.93
C VAL A 169 -2.85 -5.44 6.15
N PHE A 170 -1.70 -4.94 5.71
CA PHE A 170 -0.38 -5.55 5.83
C PHE A 170 0.41 -4.79 6.89
N ASN A 171 0.41 -5.27 8.14
CA ASN A 171 1.15 -4.57 9.20
C ASN A 171 2.66 -4.64 8.92
N PHE A 172 3.38 -3.56 9.22
CA PHE A 172 4.83 -3.53 9.03
C PHE A 172 5.54 -4.63 9.83
N SER A 173 4.97 -5.01 10.98
CA SER A 173 5.49 -6.09 11.83
C SER A 173 5.43 -7.49 11.19
N ASP A 174 4.60 -7.68 10.17
CA ASP A 174 4.41 -8.97 9.51
C ASP A 174 5.54 -9.25 8.48
N PHE A 175 6.31 -8.22 8.12
CA PHE A 175 7.43 -8.31 7.18
C PHE A 175 8.73 -8.61 7.92
N VAL A 176 9.10 -9.88 7.99
CA VAL A 176 10.28 -10.32 8.74
C VAL A 176 11.56 -9.72 8.16
N GLY A 177 12.27 -8.94 8.96
CA GLY A 177 13.54 -8.31 8.57
C GLY A 177 13.41 -7.04 7.74
N ALA A 178 12.20 -6.56 7.46
CA ALA A 178 12.02 -5.28 6.79
C ALA A 178 12.30 -4.09 7.73
N ASP A 179 12.88 -3.04 7.16
CA ASP A 179 13.11 -1.75 7.82
C ASP A 179 12.28 -0.67 7.13
N PHE A 180 11.09 -0.44 7.65
CA PHE A 180 10.16 0.55 7.10
C PHE A 180 10.59 2.02 7.33
N THR A 181 11.68 2.26 8.08
CA THR A 181 12.31 3.59 8.12
C THR A 181 13.20 3.88 6.92
N ASN A 182 13.43 2.88 6.05
CA ASN A 182 14.38 2.96 4.94
C ASN A 182 13.92 2.11 3.75
N VAL A 183 12.76 2.44 3.18
CA VAL A 183 12.18 1.72 2.04
C VAL A 183 12.70 2.28 0.73
N GLY A 184 13.11 1.39 -0.17
CA GLY A 184 13.64 1.74 -1.48
C GLY A 184 12.77 1.34 -2.66
N ALA A 185 11.92 0.32 -2.50
CA ALA A 185 10.93 -0.09 -3.48
C ALA A 185 9.79 -0.87 -2.83
N LEU A 186 8.61 -0.84 -3.45
CA LEU A 186 7.42 -1.62 -3.12
C LEU A 186 6.91 -2.37 -4.35
N GLU A 187 6.33 -3.55 -4.12
CA GLU A 187 5.64 -4.32 -5.15
C GLU A 187 4.43 -5.01 -4.55
N LEU A 188 3.30 -4.93 -5.25
CA LEU A 188 2.11 -5.72 -4.96
C LEU A 188 1.90 -6.74 -6.07
N GLN A 189 2.00 -8.01 -5.73
CA GLN A 189 1.66 -9.12 -6.60
C GLN A 189 0.25 -9.61 -6.29
N ILE A 190 -0.54 -9.84 -7.33
CA ILE A 190 -1.88 -10.41 -7.30
C ILE A 190 -1.79 -11.79 -7.93
N ASN A 191 -2.35 -12.76 -7.25
CA ASN A 191 -2.24 -14.19 -7.52
C ASN A 191 -0.78 -14.71 -7.43
N ASN A 192 -0.62 -16.01 -7.47
CA ASN A 192 0.69 -16.70 -7.41
C ASN A 192 0.89 -17.72 -8.55
N GLY A 193 0.05 -17.64 -9.60
CA GLY A 193 0.10 -18.55 -10.74
C GLY A 193 -0.55 -19.91 -10.51
N THR A 194 -1.27 -20.13 -9.40
CA THR A 194 -1.86 -21.43 -9.07
C THR A 194 -3.39 -21.47 -9.11
N GLY A 195 -4.05 -20.35 -8.95
CA GLY A 195 -5.50 -20.23 -9.15
C GLY A 195 -5.85 -20.17 -10.63
N SER A 196 -7.14 -20.22 -10.97
CA SER A 196 -7.57 -20.03 -12.34
C SER A 196 -8.84 -19.21 -12.40
N ALA A 197 -8.94 -18.35 -13.42
CA ALA A 197 -10.05 -17.43 -13.63
C ALA A 197 -10.25 -16.47 -12.46
N LEU A 198 -9.16 -16.00 -11.86
CA LEU A 198 -9.21 -15.05 -10.76
C LEU A 198 -9.23 -13.61 -11.29
N ASP A 199 -10.11 -12.82 -10.69
CA ASP A 199 -10.26 -11.39 -10.98
C ASP A 199 -10.07 -10.57 -9.71
N THR A 200 -9.34 -9.45 -9.83
CA THR A 200 -9.16 -8.51 -8.73
C THR A 200 -9.18 -7.09 -9.26
N ARG A 201 -9.92 -6.22 -8.56
CA ARG A 201 -9.96 -4.80 -8.85
C ARG A 201 -9.64 -3.98 -7.62
N ILE A 202 -8.57 -3.20 -7.68
CA ILE A 202 -8.05 -2.39 -6.59
C ILE A 202 -8.35 -0.92 -6.85
N ASP A 203 -8.88 -0.24 -5.83
CA ASP A 203 -9.19 1.19 -5.85
C ASP A 203 -7.97 2.02 -5.44
N MET A 204 -7.28 1.58 -4.37
CA MET A 204 -6.20 2.36 -3.80
C MET A 204 -5.23 1.49 -3.00
N VAL A 205 -3.97 1.89 -3.03
CA VAL A 205 -2.94 1.45 -2.08
C VAL A 205 -2.50 2.64 -1.24
N SER A 206 -2.48 2.48 0.09
CA SER A 206 -2.17 3.56 1.03
C SER A 206 -1.45 3.06 2.27
N VAL A 207 -0.88 3.98 3.05
CA VAL A 207 -0.37 3.69 4.40
C VAL A 207 -1.48 3.96 5.41
N VAL A 208 -1.68 3.05 6.36
CA VAL A 208 -2.67 3.21 7.44
C VAL A 208 -2.00 3.92 8.62
N PRO A 209 -2.54 5.08 9.06
CA PRO A 209 -2.05 5.78 10.23
C PRO A 209 -2.19 4.92 11.49
N GLU A 210 -1.31 5.14 12.43
CA GLU A 210 -1.53 4.58 13.76
C GLU A 210 -2.88 5.06 14.34
N PRO A 211 -3.65 4.18 14.97
CA PRO A 211 -4.88 4.58 15.61
C PRO A 211 -4.61 5.75 16.55
N GLY A 212 -5.34 6.86 16.40
CA GLY A 212 -5.21 8.04 17.27
C GLY A 212 -5.43 7.79 18.77
N THR A 213 -5.70 6.53 19.16
CA THR A 213 -5.76 6.04 20.52
C THR A 213 -4.49 6.30 21.32
N LEU A 214 -3.30 6.21 20.70
CA LEU A 214 -2.02 6.52 21.36
C LEU A 214 -1.90 8.02 21.64
N ALA A 215 -2.33 8.88 20.70
CA ALA A 215 -2.37 10.32 20.91
C ALA A 215 -3.38 10.70 22.01
N LEU A 216 -4.57 10.09 22.02
CA LEU A 216 -5.58 10.29 23.05
C LEU A 216 -5.12 9.80 24.42
N ALA A 217 -4.47 8.65 24.50
CA ALA A 217 -3.86 8.15 25.73
C ALA A 217 -2.77 9.09 26.26
N GLY A 218 -1.90 9.60 25.37
CA GLY A 218 -0.90 10.60 25.72
C GLY A 218 -1.50 11.88 26.29
N ILE A 219 -2.54 12.42 25.66
CA ILE A 219 -3.29 13.61 26.14
C ILE A 219 -3.97 13.32 27.48
N ALA A 220 -4.58 12.16 27.66
CA ALA A 220 -5.22 11.76 28.91
C ALA A 220 -4.20 11.68 30.05
N LEU A 221 -3.03 11.10 29.83
CA LEU A 221 -1.95 11.01 30.81
C LEU A 221 -1.39 12.39 31.18
N LEU A 222 -1.22 13.28 30.21
CA LEU A 222 -0.82 14.68 30.46
C LEU A 222 -1.87 15.42 31.28
N GLY A 223 -3.15 15.23 30.99
CA GLY A 223 -4.28 15.79 31.74
C GLY A 223 -4.29 15.33 33.21
N LEU A 224 -4.08 14.05 33.47
CA LEU A 224 -4.00 13.48 34.80
C LEU A 224 -2.77 14.01 35.58
N GLY A 225 -1.62 14.17 34.92
CA GLY A 225 -0.42 14.73 35.50
C GLY A 225 -0.59 16.21 35.93
N ALA A 226 -1.32 16.99 35.14
CA ALA A 226 -1.63 18.39 35.45
C ALA A 226 -2.58 18.53 36.68
N ILE A 227 -3.54 17.62 36.81
CA ILE A 227 -4.47 17.62 37.96
C ILE A 227 -3.72 17.26 39.25
N ARG A 228 -2.78 16.33 39.22
CA ARG A 228 -2.02 15.89 40.40
C ARG A 228 -1.12 17.00 40.93
N ARG A 229 -0.52 17.84 40.07
CA ARG A 229 0.29 18.99 40.44
C ARG A 229 -0.49 20.11 41.15
N ARG A 230 -1.82 20.20 40.93
CA ARG A 230 -2.65 21.22 41.58
C ARG A 230 -3.06 20.87 43.03
N LYS A 231 -2.83 19.64 43.49
CA LYS A 231 -3.20 19.18 44.84
C LYS A 231 -2.01 19.12 45.79
N SER A 232 -0.81 19.46 45.36
CA SER A 232 0.41 19.66 46.15
C SER A 232 0.62 21.14 46.35
#